data_0fa5c6b656df670711a07a26382d57f1
#
_entry.id   0fa5c6b656df670711a07a26382d57f1
#
_cell.length_a   1.000
_cell.length_b   1.000
_cell.length_c   1.000
_cell.angle_alpha   90.00
_cell.angle_beta   90.00
_cell.angle_gamma   90.00
#
_symmetry.space_group_name_H-M   'P 1'
#
loop_
_entity.id
_entity.type
_entity.pdbx_description
1 polymer ?
#
loop_
_entity_poly.entity_id
_entity_poly.type
_entity_poly.pdbx_seq_one_letter_code
_entity_poly.pdbx_strand_id
1 'polypeptide(L)'
;MSRGLGDVYKRQAVQLACDKITKEEIEEMKKAAEDFKKILKSKDITEIAEADVRFHDIIYMATDNQKLIQLLNNLREQMYRYRVEYLKREEAHPQLIAEHAAIIEYISKGEKKAATDIMCKHIDNQVTTVIDVIRTKQN
;
A
#
# COMPACT_ATOMS: atom_id res chain seq x y z
N MET A 1 -15.73 -1.84 9.36
CA MET A 1 -14.77 -2.92 9.05
C MET A 1 -13.76 -3.06 10.16
N SER A 2 -13.44 -4.28 10.52
CA SER A 2 -12.38 -4.55 11.47
C SER A 2 -11.01 -4.33 10.83
N ARG A 3 -10.17 -3.51 11.47
CA ARG A 3 -8.80 -3.29 11.02
C ARG A 3 -8.00 -4.59 11.06
N GLY A 4 -8.26 -5.44 12.08
CA GLY A 4 -7.59 -6.72 12.21
C GLY A 4 -7.86 -7.67 11.06
N LEU A 5 -9.08 -7.66 10.51
CA LEU A 5 -9.44 -8.52 9.36
C LEU A 5 -8.65 -8.09 8.11
N GLY A 6 -8.58 -6.79 7.86
CA GLY A 6 -7.79 -6.27 6.75
C GLY A 6 -6.31 -6.63 6.87
N ASP A 7 -5.76 -6.54 8.08
CA ASP A 7 -4.36 -6.88 8.35
C ASP A 7 -4.07 -8.35 8.05
N VAL A 8 -4.98 -9.27 8.41
CA VAL A 8 -4.80 -10.70 8.16
C VAL A 8 -4.61 -10.97 6.67
N TYR A 9 -5.52 -10.44 5.83
CA TYR A 9 -5.45 -10.67 4.39
C TYR A 9 -4.22 -10.01 3.76
N LYS A 10 -3.86 -8.82 4.20
CA LYS A 10 -2.69 -8.13 3.67
C LYS A 10 -1.40 -8.82 4.06
N ARG A 11 -1.31 -9.37 5.27
CA ARG A 11 -0.17 -10.18 5.68
C ARG A 11 -0.02 -11.41 4.80
N GLN A 12 -1.12 -12.11 4.53
CA GLN A 12 -1.12 -13.27 3.64
C GLN A 12 -0.64 -12.89 2.25
N ALA A 13 -1.12 -11.76 1.72
CA ALA A 13 -0.74 -11.30 0.40
C ALA A 13 0.75 -11.05 0.28
N VAL A 14 1.34 -10.34 1.25
CA VAL A 14 2.77 -10.04 1.24
C VAL A 14 3.60 -11.33 1.33
N GLN A 15 3.20 -12.26 2.20
CA GLN A 15 3.91 -13.53 2.37
C GLN A 15 3.89 -14.35 1.07
N LEU A 16 2.72 -14.47 0.43
CA LEU A 16 2.61 -15.20 -0.83
C LEU A 16 3.36 -14.49 -1.96
N ALA A 17 3.30 -13.17 -2.00
CA ALA A 17 4.03 -12.41 -3.01
C ALA A 17 5.53 -12.62 -2.90
N CYS A 18 6.08 -12.66 -1.68
CA CYS A 18 7.50 -12.93 -1.47
C CYS A 18 7.92 -14.27 -2.06
N ASP A 19 7.02 -15.27 -2.01
CA ASP A 19 7.32 -16.60 -2.53
C ASP A 19 7.19 -16.69 -4.06
N LYS A 20 6.27 -15.94 -4.65
CA LYS A 20 5.86 -16.13 -6.05
C LYS A 20 6.25 -15.02 -7.00
N ILE A 21 6.70 -13.88 -6.49
CA ILE A 21 6.96 -12.71 -7.34
C ILE A 21 8.10 -12.99 -8.32
N THR A 22 7.92 -12.55 -9.56
CA THR A 22 8.93 -12.68 -10.60
C THR A 22 9.83 -11.45 -10.65
N LYS A 23 10.96 -11.58 -11.34
CA LYS A 23 11.87 -10.44 -11.55
C LYS A 23 11.18 -9.33 -12.33
N GLU A 24 10.34 -9.70 -13.31
CA GLU A 24 9.58 -8.75 -14.10
C GLU A 24 8.61 -7.96 -13.24
N GLU A 25 7.94 -8.63 -12.31
CA GLU A 25 7.02 -7.96 -11.38
C GLU A 25 7.73 -7.03 -10.43
N ILE A 26 8.93 -7.41 -9.98
CA ILE A 26 9.76 -6.53 -9.15
C ILE A 26 10.14 -5.26 -9.93
N GLU A 27 10.48 -5.40 -11.21
CA GLU A 27 10.78 -4.25 -12.05
C GLU A 27 9.54 -3.36 -12.24
N GLU A 28 8.36 -3.96 -12.36
CA GLU A 28 7.09 -3.22 -12.41
C GLU A 28 6.87 -2.42 -11.12
N MET A 29 7.18 -3.02 -9.97
CA MET A 29 7.08 -2.31 -8.69
C MET A 29 8.00 -1.11 -8.63
N LYS A 30 9.24 -1.26 -9.10
CA LYS A 30 10.21 -0.17 -9.14
C LYS A 30 9.71 0.96 -10.04
N LYS A 31 9.13 0.61 -11.18
CA LYS A 31 8.57 1.59 -12.11
C LYS A 31 7.37 2.29 -11.48
N ALA A 32 6.49 1.55 -10.83
CA ALA A 32 5.31 2.12 -10.16
C ALA A 32 5.73 3.09 -9.05
N ALA A 33 6.79 2.76 -8.29
CA ALA A 33 7.32 3.64 -7.25
C ALA A 33 7.89 4.93 -7.84
N GLU A 34 8.58 4.85 -8.97
CA GLU A 34 9.10 6.03 -9.65
C GLU A 34 7.97 6.89 -10.22
N ASP A 35 6.95 6.26 -10.79
CA ASP A 35 5.76 6.97 -11.29
C ASP A 35 5.05 7.70 -10.15
N PHE A 36 4.94 7.06 -8.98
CA PHE A 36 4.34 7.68 -7.81
C PHE A 36 5.09 8.96 -7.42
N LYS A 37 6.43 8.91 -7.39
CA LYS A 37 7.24 10.10 -7.09
C LYS A 37 6.96 11.24 -8.06
N LYS A 38 6.84 10.94 -9.35
CA LYS A 38 6.58 11.94 -10.37
C LYS A 38 5.18 12.53 -10.23
N ILE A 39 4.20 11.67 -9.98
CA ILE A 39 2.80 12.08 -9.87
C ILE A 39 2.57 12.93 -8.62
N LEU A 40 3.34 12.72 -7.55
CA LEU A 40 3.27 13.58 -6.35
C LEU A 40 3.47 15.06 -6.69
N LYS A 41 4.25 15.36 -7.71
CA LYS A 41 4.53 16.74 -8.12
C LYS A 41 3.33 17.42 -8.77
N SER A 42 2.37 16.64 -9.29
CA SER A 42 1.18 17.18 -9.95
C SER A 42 0.18 17.77 -8.97
N LYS A 43 0.23 17.34 -7.71
CA LYS A 43 -0.72 17.72 -6.65
C LYS A 43 -2.17 17.32 -6.92
N ASP A 44 -2.41 16.48 -7.92
CA ASP A 44 -3.73 15.92 -8.21
C ASP A 44 -3.93 14.69 -7.31
N ILE A 45 -4.77 14.84 -6.29
CA ILE A 45 -4.95 13.80 -5.27
C ILE A 45 -5.51 12.51 -5.85
N THR A 46 -6.36 12.58 -6.86
CA THR A 46 -6.91 11.39 -7.50
C THR A 46 -5.80 10.61 -8.22
N GLU A 47 -4.96 11.31 -8.98
CA GLU A 47 -3.83 10.66 -9.67
C GLU A 47 -2.84 10.05 -8.69
N ILE A 48 -2.58 10.74 -7.58
CA ILE A 48 -1.67 10.25 -6.52
C ILE A 48 -2.25 8.97 -5.91
N ALA A 49 -3.54 8.96 -5.59
CA ALA A 49 -4.20 7.78 -5.01
C ALA A 49 -4.17 6.60 -5.98
N GLU A 50 -4.42 6.84 -7.26
CA GLU A 50 -4.38 5.79 -8.27
C GLU A 50 -2.97 5.22 -8.45
N ALA A 51 -1.95 6.07 -8.37
CA ALA A 51 -0.56 5.62 -8.46
C ALA A 51 -0.19 4.73 -7.28
N ASP A 52 -0.65 5.07 -6.08
CA ASP A 52 -0.43 4.24 -4.89
C ASP A 52 -1.14 2.90 -5.03
N VAL A 53 -2.38 2.90 -5.53
CA VAL A 53 -3.13 1.67 -5.78
C VAL A 53 -2.39 0.77 -6.76
N ARG A 54 -1.86 1.32 -7.85
CA ARG A 54 -1.12 0.53 -8.84
C ARG A 54 0.09 -0.18 -8.23
N PHE A 55 0.79 0.50 -7.34
CA PHE A 55 1.92 -0.12 -6.64
C PHE A 55 1.49 -1.33 -5.82
N HIS A 56 0.42 -1.19 -5.04
CA HIS A 56 -0.09 -2.28 -4.22
C HIS A 56 -0.67 -3.42 -5.04
N ASP A 57 -1.33 -3.10 -6.17
CA ASP A 57 -1.93 -4.12 -7.04
C ASP A 57 -0.89 -5.10 -7.60
N ILE A 58 0.31 -4.62 -7.90
CA ILE A 58 1.38 -5.50 -8.38
C ILE A 58 1.67 -6.59 -7.34
N ILE A 59 1.74 -6.23 -6.07
CA ILE A 59 1.96 -7.17 -4.97
C ILE A 59 0.82 -8.18 -4.89
N TYR A 60 -0.42 -7.69 -4.96
CA TYR A 60 -1.60 -8.54 -4.83
C TYR A 60 -1.71 -9.54 -5.99
N MET A 61 -1.46 -9.08 -7.21
CA MET A 61 -1.48 -9.95 -8.38
C MET A 61 -0.36 -10.99 -8.34
N ALA A 62 0.78 -10.66 -7.73
CA ALA A 62 1.90 -11.59 -7.59
C ALA A 62 1.58 -12.77 -6.68
N THR A 63 0.53 -12.67 -5.86
CA THR A 63 0.11 -13.81 -5.01
C THR A 63 -0.43 -14.98 -5.82
N ASP A 64 -0.88 -14.73 -7.04
CA ASP A 64 -1.48 -15.71 -7.94
C ASP A 64 -2.60 -16.52 -7.25
N ASN A 65 -3.36 -15.84 -6.38
CA ASN A 65 -4.46 -16.45 -5.63
C ASN A 65 -5.71 -15.63 -5.87
N GLN A 66 -6.59 -16.12 -6.75
CA GLN A 66 -7.77 -15.37 -7.19
C GLN A 66 -8.72 -15.02 -6.06
N LYS A 67 -8.91 -15.94 -5.12
CA LYS A 67 -9.82 -15.68 -3.99
C LYS A 67 -9.28 -14.57 -3.10
N LEU A 68 -7.98 -14.61 -2.81
CA LEU A 68 -7.33 -13.59 -2.01
C LEU A 68 -7.35 -12.23 -2.72
N ILE A 69 -7.10 -12.21 -4.03
CA ILE A 69 -7.15 -10.99 -4.84
C ILE A 69 -8.55 -10.37 -4.75
N GLN A 70 -9.59 -11.18 -4.85
CA GLN A 70 -10.98 -10.69 -4.75
C GLN A 70 -11.26 -10.07 -3.40
N LEU A 71 -10.82 -10.72 -2.31
CA LEU A 71 -10.99 -10.19 -0.96
C LEU A 71 -10.26 -8.87 -0.78
N LEU A 72 -9.03 -8.79 -1.30
CA LEU A 72 -8.23 -7.56 -1.20
C LEU A 72 -8.83 -6.42 -2.01
N ASN A 73 -9.42 -6.72 -3.17
CA ASN A 73 -10.10 -5.70 -3.96
C ASN A 73 -11.31 -5.13 -3.23
N ASN A 74 -12.07 -5.97 -2.52
CA ASN A 74 -13.19 -5.49 -1.70
C ASN A 74 -12.70 -4.58 -0.57
N LEU A 75 -11.61 -4.96 0.09
CA LEU A 75 -11.01 -4.14 1.14
C LEU A 75 -10.46 -2.83 0.59
N ARG A 76 -9.91 -2.86 -0.62
CA ARG A 76 -9.37 -1.66 -1.26
C ARG A 76 -10.43 -0.58 -1.42
N GLU A 77 -11.64 -0.96 -1.85
CA GLU A 77 -12.72 0.00 -2.00
C GLU A 77 -13.10 0.65 -0.67
N GLN A 78 -13.15 -0.15 0.39
CA GLN A 78 -13.45 0.35 1.73
C GLN A 78 -12.37 1.28 2.24
N MET A 79 -11.11 1.00 1.92
CA MET A 79 -9.96 1.75 2.40
C MET A 79 -9.61 2.97 1.53
N TYR A 80 -10.22 3.08 0.34
CA TYR A 80 -9.86 4.13 -0.62
C TYR A 80 -10.01 5.54 -0.03
N ARG A 81 -11.10 5.77 0.70
CA ARG A 81 -11.36 7.06 1.33
C ARG A 81 -10.26 7.43 2.33
N TYR A 82 -9.83 6.46 3.14
CA TYR A 82 -8.75 6.68 4.10
C TYR A 82 -7.44 7.02 3.39
N ARG A 83 -7.18 6.31 2.30
CA ARG A 83 -5.98 6.55 1.49
C ARG A 83 -5.96 7.96 0.92
N VAL A 84 -7.06 8.41 0.34
CA VAL A 84 -7.17 9.76 -0.22
C VAL A 84 -6.91 10.82 0.85
N GLU A 85 -7.55 10.68 2.01
CA GLU A 85 -7.35 11.63 3.12
C GLU A 85 -5.91 11.66 3.61
N TYR A 86 -5.27 10.49 3.71
CA TYR A 86 -3.88 10.40 4.12
C TYR A 86 -2.95 11.06 3.09
N LEU A 87 -3.19 10.83 1.81
CA LEU A 87 -2.35 11.36 0.73
C LEU A 87 -2.46 12.88 0.58
N LYS A 88 -3.50 13.51 1.12
CA LYS A 88 -3.61 14.96 1.13
C LYS A 88 -2.54 15.61 2.01
N ARG A 89 -1.91 14.85 2.89
CA ARG A 89 -0.89 15.37 3.79
C ARG A 89 0.47 15.31 3.11
N GLU A 90 0.93 16.44 2.61
CA GLU A 90 2.20 16.53 1.89
C GLU A 90 3.38 16.13 2.78
N GLU A 91 3.31 16.39 4.07
CA GLU A 91 4.37 16.03 5.01
C GLU A 91 4.57 14.53 5.15
N ALA A 92 3.58 13.72 4.76
CA ALA A 92 3.70 12.26 4.78
C ALA A 92 4.36 11.69 3.50
N HIS A 93 4.47 12.47 2.44
CA HIS A 93 4.95 11.98 1.15
C HIS A 93 6.37 11.42 1.17
N PRO A 94 7.35 12.07 1.83
CA PRO A 94 8.69 11.48 1.91
C PRO A 94 8.70 10.11 2.59
N GLN A 95 7.89 9.93 3.64
CA GLN A 95 7.78 8.66 4.32
C GLN A 95 7.16 7.59 3.42
N LEU A 96 6.15 7.95 2.63
CA LEU A 96 5.52 7.02 1.69
C LEU A 96 6.51 6.55 0.64
N ILE A 97 7.31 7.45 0.10
CA ILE A 97 8.35 7.10 -0.87
C ILE A 97 9.35 6.12 -0.24
N ALA A 98 9.77 6.39 1.00
CA ALA A 98 10.70 5.51 1.72
C ALA A 98 10.07 4.14 1.99
N GLU A 99 8.78 4.10 2.33
CA GLU A 99 8.08 2.83 2.57
C GLU A 99 7.97 1.99 1.30
N HIS A 100 7.63 2.61 0.16
CA HIS A 100 7.61 1.90 -1.12
C HIS A 100 8.98 1.28 -1.44
N ALA A 101 10.05 2.04 -1.24
CA ALA A 101 11.40 1.55 -1.48
C ALA A 101 11.76 0.38 -0.57
N ALA A 102 11.38 0.47 0.71
CA ALA A 102 11.62 -0.59 1.68
C ALA A 102 10.85 -1.87 1.33
N ILE A 103 9.59 -1.73 0.91
CA ILE A 103 8.77 -2.86 0.50
C ILE A 103 9.41 -3.58 -0.68
N ILE A 104 9.84 -2.83 -1.70
CA ILE A 104 10.52 -3.40 -2.86
C ILE A 104 11.76 -4.17 -2.44
N GLU A 105 12.58 -3.58 -1.58
CA GLU A 105 13.83 -4.21 -1.13
C GLU A 105 13.57 -5.51 -0.39
N TYR A 106 12.65 -5.49 0.57
CA TYR A 106 12.36 -6.68 1.36
C TYR A 106 11.73 -7.79 0.54
N ILE A 107 10.80 -7.46 -0.36
CA ILE A 107 10.19 -8.45 -1.25
C ILE A 107 11.24 -9.02 -2.20
N SER A 108 12.10 -8.17 -2.77
CA SER A 108 13.17 -8.61 -3.69
C SER A 108 14.12 -9.60 -3.04
N LYS A 109 14.38 -9.43 -1.74
CA LYS A 109 15.29 -10.31 -0.98
C LYS A 109 14.58 -11.50 -0.36
N GLY A 110 13.26 -11.60 -0.51
CA GLY A 110 12.48 -12.66 0.12
C GLY A 110 12.37 -12.54 1.63
N GLU A 111 12.57 -11.36 2.17
CA GLU A 111 12.48 -11.09 3.61
C GLU A 111 11.02 -10.89 4.01
N LYS A 112 10.29 -12.00 4.18
CA LYS A 112 8.85 -12.01 4.40
C LYS A 112 8.40 -11.22 5.61
N LYS A 113 9.07 -11.41 6.74
CA LYS A 113 8.68 -10.75 7.98
C LYS A 113 8.84 -9.25 7.88
N ALA A 114 9.98 -8.79 7.38
CA ALA A 114 10.25 -7.36 7.24
C ALA A 114 9.27 -6.72 6.26
N ALA A 115 8.99 -7.38 5.13
CA ALA A 115 8.03 -6.89 4.14
C ALA A 115 6.62 -6.79 4.73
N THR A 116 6.21 -7.80 5.48
CA THR A 116 4.90 -7.84 6.14
C THR A 116 4.78 -6.72 7.16
N ASP A 117 5.79 -6.53 7.99
CA ASP A 117 5.77 -5.53 9.05
C ASP A 117 5.70 -4.11 8.48
N ILE A 118 6.46 -3.81 7.42
CA ILE A 118 6.44 -2.48 6.82
C ILE A 118 5.10 -2.21 6.12
N MET A 119 4.52 -3.22 5.47
CA MET A 119 3.21 -3.08 4.82
C MET A 119 2.11 -2.80 5.84
N CYS A 120 2.10 -3.52 6.95
CA CYS A 120 1.11 -3.32 8.01
C CYS A 120 1.24 -1.94 8.64
N LYS A 121 2.47 -1.50 8.87
CA LYS A 121 2.72 -0.16 9.42
C LYS A 121 2.21 0.92 8.47
N HIS A 122 2.43 0.75 7.17
CA HIS A 122 1.98 1.67 6.14
C HIS A 122 0.45 1.85 6.21
N ILE A 123 -0.29 0.75 6.34
CA ILE A 123 -1.74 0.76 6.42
C ILE A 123 -2.22 1.37 7.74
N ASP A 124 -1.60 0.99 8.84
CA ASP A 124 -1.95 1.52 10.16
C ASP A 124 -1.77 3.03 10.21
N ASN A 125 -0.72 3.54 9.60
CA ASN A 125 -0.48 4.99 9.55
C ASN A 125 -1.60 5.71 8.82
N GLN A 126 -2.09 5.15 7.71
CA GLN A 126 -3.19 5.74 6.96
C GLN A 126 -4.47 5.79 7.80
N VAL A 127 -4.85 4.68 8.42
CA VAL A 127 -6.08 4.59 9.20
C VAL A 127 -6.02 5.49 10.44
N THR A 128 -4.92 5.43 11.18
CA THR A 128 -4.75 6.22 12.40
C THR A 128 -4.81 7.71 12.11
N THR A 129 -4.17 8.16 11.05
CA THR A 129 -4.16 9.56 10.65
C THR A 129 -5.58 10.06 10.36
N VAL A 130 -6.38 9.28 9.65
CA VAL A 130 -7.75 9.67 9.31
C VAL A 130 -8.63 9.72 10.55
N ILE A 131 -8.49 8.76 11.45
CA ILE A 131 -9.24 8.77 12.72
C ILE A 131 -8.92 10.04 13.51
N ASP A 132 -7.66 10.43 13.58
CA ASP A 132 -7.25 11.64 14.29
C ASP A 132 -7.86 12.90 13.66
N VAL A 133 -7.90 12.98 12.34
CA VAL A 133 -8.52 14.08 11.61
C VAL A 133 -10.01 14.17 11.94
N ILE A 134 -10.71 13.04 11.91
CA ILE A 134 -12.15 12.99 12.20
C ILE A 134 -12.41 13.46 13.64
N ARG A 135 -11.63 12.99 14.60
CA ARG A 135 -11.77 13.40 16.01
C ARG A 135 -11.56 14.90 16.19
N THR A 136 -10.55 15.45 15.51
CA THR A 136 -10.26 16.88 15.58
C THR A 136 -11.42 17.71 15.03
N LYS A 137 -12.02 17.25 13.92
CA LYS A 137 -13.15 17.97 13.31
C LYS A 137 -14.43 17.91 14.15
N GLN A 138 -14.59 16.87 14.96
CA GLN A 138 -15.79 16.70 15.81
C GLN A 138 -15.70 17.55 17.09
N ASN A 139 -14.54 17.99 17.47
CA ASN A 139 -14.31 18.82 18.62
C ASN A 139 -14.32 20.31 18.23
#